data_862bb616c57350b563ad11a6d0efb30e
#
_entry.id   862bb616c57350b563ad11a6d0efb30e
#
_cell.length_a   1.000
_cell.length_b   1.000
_cell.length_c   1.000
_cell.angle_alpha   90.00
_cell.angle_beta   90.00
_cell.angle_gamma   90.00
#
_symmetry.space_group_name_H-M   'P 1'
#
loop_
_entity.id
_entity.type
_entity.pdbx_description
1 polymer ?
#
loop_
_entity_poly.entity_id
_entity_poly.type
_entity_poly.pdbx_seq_one_letter_code
_entity_poly.pdbx_strand_id
1 'polypeptide(L)'
;MTDIHATAIVSPGAELAEDVFVGPYCVVGENVNLSAGVRLISHVVVDGHTNVGEGSVIYPFSSIGLPPQDLKYAGEPSVLEIGANNVIREHVTMNPGTEGGGMITRVGKSCLFMVASHVAHDCQLGDHVILANNAALGGHVSVGDWAILGGLSAIHQYVRIGRHAIVGGMSGVEHDVIPYGSVMGDRARLAGLNLVGLKRRGFGRDVI
;
A
#
# COMPACT_ATOMS: atom_id res chain seq x y z
N MET A 1 11.82 10.44 -21.62
CA MET A 1 10.67 11.03 -22.35
C MET A 1 9.43 10.25 -21.91
N THR A 2 8.39 10.94 -21.49
CA THR A 2 7.13 10.31 -21.07
C THR A 2 6.49 9.57 -22.24
N ASP A 3 6.07 8.32 -22.02
CA ASP A 3 5.48 7.42 -23.01
C ASP A 3 4.03 7.11 -22.62
N ILE A 4 3.08 7.63 -23.38
CA ILE A 4 1.64 7.49 -23.11
C ILE A 4 1.00 6.73 -24.28
N HIS A 5 0.44 5.56 -23.97
CA HIS A 5 -0.24 4.74 -24.99
C HIS A 5 -1.48 5.45 -25.52
N ALA A 6 -1.76 5.33 -26.82
CA ALA A 6 -2.85 6.04 -27.50
C ALA A 6 -4.26 5.76 -26.94
N THR A 7 -4.45 4.65 -26.23
CA THR A 7 -5.74 4.30 -25.57
C THR A 7 -5.80 4.69 -24.10
N ALA A 8 -4.73 5.28 -23.55
CA ALA A 8 -4.76 5.81 -22.19
C ALA A 8 -5.53 7.12 -22.13
N ILE A 9 -6.18 7.38 -21.01
CA ILE A 9 -6.86 8.64 -20.71
C ILE A 9 -6.09 9.31 -19.59
N VAL A 10 -5.47 10.44 -19.91
CA VAL A 10 -4.74 11.27 -18.93
C VAL A 10 -5.40 12.63 -18.87
N SER A 11 -5.88 13.01 -17.70
CA SER A 11 -6.52 14.30 -17.49
C SER A 11 -5.52 15.46 -17.66
N PRO A 12 -5.95 16.62 -18.18
CA PRO A 12 -5.03 17.75 -18.44
C PRO A 12 -4.33 18.31 -17.20
N GLY A 13 -4.91 18.11 -16.01
CA GLY A 13 -4.32 18.55 -14.74
C GLY A 13 -3.33 17.55 -14.14
N ALA A 14 -3.21 16.34 -14.70
CA ALA A 14 -2.25 15.36 -14.20
C ALA A 14 -0.80 15.81 -14.44
N GLU A 15 0.04 15.66 -13.43
CA GLU A 15 1.46 15.98 -13.50
C GLU A 15 2.29 14.70 -13.71
N LEU A 16 2.93 14.56 -14.85
CA LEU A 16 3.78 13.42 -15.18
C LEU A 16 5.22 13.88 -15.36
N ALA A 17 6.11 13.35 -14.51
CA ALA A 17 7.54 13.63 -14.60
C ALA A 17 8.19 12.91 -15.80
N GLU A 18 9.52 13.04 -15.92
CA GLU A 18 10.28 12.38 -16.99
C GLU A 18 10.21 10.85 -16.88
N ASP A 19 10.28 10.19 -18.03
CA ASP A 19 10.33 8.72 -18.16
C ASP A 19 9.16 7.96 -17.51
N VAL A 20 8.02 8.62 -17.34
CA VAL A 20 6.77 7.96 -16.95
C VAL A 20 6.22 7.15 -18.11
N PHE A 21 5.79 5.93 -17.84
CA PHE A 21 5.10 5.05 -18.80
C PHE A 21 3.64 4.88 -18.40
N VAL A 22 2.71 5.27 -19.27
CA VAL A 22 1.26 5.05 -19.12
C VAL A 22 0.79 4.11 -20.22
N GLY A 23 0.62 2.84 -19.85
CA GLY A 23 0.25 1.77 -20.77
C GLY A 23 -1.21 1.81 -21.23
N PRO A 24 -1.62 0.83 -22.06
CA PRO A 24 -2.95 0.84 -22.67
C PRO A 24 -4.08 0.78 -21.63
N TYR A 25 -5.14 1.54 -21.94
CA TYR A 25 -6.37 1.61 -21.13
C TYR A 25 -6.18 2.05 -19.68
N CYS A 26 -5.07 2.70 -19.36
CA CYS A 26 -4.89 3.38 -18.08
C CYS A 26 -5.70 4.67 -18.03
N VAL A 27 -6.17 5.02 -16.83
CA VAL A 27 -6.86 6.29 -16.55
C VAL A 27 -6.10 7.01 -15.45
N VAL A 28 -5.74 8.27 -15.69
CA VAL A 28 -5.03 9.13 -14.74
C VAL A 28 -5.85 10.40 -14.52
N GLY A 29 -6.27 10.61 -13.27
CA GLY A 29 -7.13 11.72 -12.85
C GLY A 29 -6.40 13.07 -12.77
N GLU A 30 -7.17 14.12 -12.57
CA GLU A 30 -6.71 15.51 -12.69
C GLU A 30 -5.70 15.94 -11.62
N ASN A 31 -5.80 15.40 -10.40
CA ASN A 31 -4.93 15.79 -9.28
C ASN A 31 -3.88 14.71 -8.96
N VAL A 32 -3.52 13.92 -9.97
CA VAL A 32 -2.51 12.86 -9.85
C VAL A 32 -1.15 13.39 -10.23
N ASN A 33 -0.15 13.07 -9.40
CA ASN A 33 1.25 13.32 -9.67
C ASN A 33 2.02 12.00 -9.78
N LEU A 34 2.63 11.73 -10.94
CA LEU A 34 3.49 10.58 -11.18
C LEU A 34 4.95 11.03 -11.28
N SER A 35 5.76 10.65 -10.30
CA SER A 35 7.20 10.95 -10.29
C SER A 35 7.97 10.21 -11.38
N ALA A 36 9.25 10.54 -11.55
CA ALA A 36 10.10 9.98 -12.60
C ALA A 36 10.13 8.45 -12.59
N GLY A 37 10.12 7.84 -13.77
CA GLY A 37 10.23 6.40 -13.95
C GLY A 37 9.03 5.57 -13.46
N VAL A 38 7.93 6.19 -13.04
CA VAL A 38 6.68 5.47 -12.69
C VAL A 38 6.13 4.75 -13.93
N ARG A 39 5.65 3.54 -13.74
CA ARG A 39 5.10 2.71 -14.81
C ARG A 39 3.70 2.21 -14.46
N LEU A 40 2.71 2.63 -15.22
CA LEU A 40 1.36 2.05 -15.21
C LEU A 40 1.25 1.04 -16.35
N ILE A 41 1.15 -0.26 -16.05
CA ILE A 41 1.33 -1.30 -17.08
C ILE A 41 0.16 -1.35 -18.06
N SER A 42 -1.05 -1.54 -17.59
CA SER A 42 -2.28 -1.44 -18.40
C SER A 42 -3.52 -1.51 -17.51
N HIS A 43 -4.65 -0.92 -17.94
CA HIS A 43 -5.93 -0.99 -17.21
C HIS A 43 -5.79 -0.55 -15.74
N VAL A 44 -4.90 0.37 -15.45
CA VAL A 44 -4.71 0.95 -14.11
C VAL A 44 -5.53 2.22 -14.00
N VAL A 45 -6.20 2.40 -12.88
CA VAL A 45 -6.86 3.66 -12.54
C VAL A 45 -6.09 4.30 -11.39
N VAL A 46 -5.62 5.53 -11.62
CA VAL A 46 -5.06 6.40 -10.57
C VAL A 46 -5.85 7.68 -10.56
N ASP A 47 -6.45 8.04 -9.43
CA ASP A 47 -7.34 9.20 -9.33
C ASP A 47 -7.21 9.89 -7.97
N GLY A 48 -8.06 10.90 -7.70
CA GLY A 48 -8.00 11.71 -6.49
C GLY A 48 -6.69 12.47 -6.36
N HIS A 49 -6.43 13.02 -5.17
CA HIS A 49 -5.16 13.68 -4.87
C HIS A 49 -4.08 12.63 -4.54
N THR A 50 -3.52 12.01 -5.58
CA THR A 50 -2.61 10.88 -5.44
C THR A 50 -1.21 11.20 -5.96
N ASN A 51 -0.21 11.03 -5.09
CA ASN A 51 1.20 11.17 -5.44
C ASN A 51 1.86 9.78 -5.48
N VAL A 52 2.48 9.45 -6.61
CA VAL A 52 3.21 8.18 -6.78
C VAL A 52 4.69 8.45 -6.93
N GLY A 53 5.49 7.93 -6.02
CA GLY A 53 6.93 8.11 -5.94
C GLY A 53 7.71 7.38 -7.02
N GLU A 54 8.91 7.89 -7.26
CA GLU A 54 9.84 7.49 -8.31
C GLU A 54 10.01 5.97 -8.45
N GLY A 55 10.10 5.48 -9.69
CA GLY A 55 10.41 4.09 -10.01
C GLY A 55 9.35 3.06 -9.59
N SER A 56 8.20 3.50 -9.12
CA SER A 56 7.11 2.59 -8.74
C SER A 56 6.44 1.99 -9.96
N VAL A 57 6.02 0.71 -9.84
CA VAL A 57 5.36 -0.03 -10.92
C VAL A 57 3.98 -0.49 -10.46
N ILE A 58 2.95 -0.15 -11.24
CA ILE A 58 1.56 -0.49 -10.95
C ILE A 58 1.03 -1.42 -12.04
N TYR A 59 0.58 -2.59 -11.62
CA TYR A 59 0.13 -3.67 -12.49
C TYR A 59 -1.38 -3.60 -12.79
N PRO A 60 -1.85 -4.36 -13.81
CA PRO A 60 -3.19 -4.22 -14.35
C PRO A 60 -4.31 -4.37 -13.32
N PHE A 61 -5.40 -3.62 -13.57
CA PHE A 61 -6.63 -3.62 -12.79
C PHE A 61 -6.50 -3.11 -11.35
N SER A 62 -5.40 -2.44 -11.04
CA SER A 62 -5.26 -1.73 -9.75
C SER A 62 -6.07 -0.44 -9.75
N SER A 63 -6.65 -0.11 -8.60
CA SER A 63 -7.44 1.09 -8.36
C SER A 63 -6.82 1.90 -7.22
N ILE A 64 -6.16 2.98 -7.56
CA ILE A 64 -5.31 3.75 -6.66
C ILE A 64 -5.87 5.16 -6.50
N GLY A 65 -6.14 5.57 -5.25
CA GLY A 65 -6.63 6.91 -4.94
C GLY A 65 -8.13 7.13 -5.13
N LEU A 66 -8.89 6.09 -5.44
CA LEU A 66 -10.34 6.17 -5.52
C LEU A 66 -10.97 6.40 -4.13
N PRO A 67 -12.20 6.97 -4.07
CA PRO A 67 -12.87 7.27 -2.82
C PRO A 67 -12.84 6.11 -1.82
N PRO A 68 -12.58 6.39 -0.53
CA PRO A 68 -12.56 5.36 0.50
C PRO A 68 -13.94 4.73 0.70
N GLN A 69 -13.93 3.48 1.14
CA GLN A 69 -15.15 2.73 1.48
C GLN A 69 -15.62 3.09 2.90
N ASP A 70 -15.72 4.38 3.19
CA ASP A 70 -16.22 4.91 4.45
C ASP A 70 -17.51 5.71 4.19
N LEU A 71 -18.59 5.37 4.90
CA LEU A 71 -19.88 6.04 4.78
C LEU A 71 -19.86 7.51 5.21
N LYS A 72 -18.83 7.95 5.93
CA LYS A 72 -18.65 9.33 6.37
C LYS A 72 -17.92 10.19 5.32
N TYR A 73 -17.26 9.56 4.34
CA TYR A 73 -16.55 10.28 3.31
C TYR A 73 -17.51 11.11 2.48
N ALA A 74 -17.25 12.42 2.40
CA ALA A 74 -18.12 13.39 1.73
C ALA A 74 -17.48 14.03 0.48
N GLY A 75 -16.34 13.49 0.01
CA GLY A 75 -15.62 14.04 -1.14
C GLY A 75 -14.55 15.07 -0.77
N GLU A 76 -14.10 15.08 0.48
CA GLU A 76 -13.01 15.93 0.95
C GLU A 76 -11.73 15.68 0.14
N PRO A 77 -10.87 16.72 -0.07
CA PRO A 77 -9.65 16.62 -0.89
C PRO A 77 -8.51 15.93 -0.10
N SER A 78 -8.80 14.74 0.38
CA SER A 78 -7.83 13.91 1.09
C SER A 78 -6.82 13.27 0.14
N VAL A 79 -5.65 12.93 0.66
CA VAL A 79 -4.46 12.60 -0.12
C VAL A 79 -4.08 11.13 0.06
N LEU A 80 -3.55 10.54 -1.02
CA LEU A 80 -2.79 9.29 -0.99
C LEU A 80 -1.35 9.56 -1.41
N GLU A 81 -0.40 9.33 -0.50
CA GLU A 81 1.03 9.42 -0.76
C GLU A 81 1.66 8.03 -0.86
N ILE A 82 2.26 7.72 -2.00
CA ILE A 82 2.99 6.48 -2.25
C ILE A 82 4.46 6.81 -2.48
N GLY A 83 5.35 6.28 -1.65
CA GLY A 83 6.79 6.46 -1.75
C GLY A 83 7.40 5.82 -3.00
N ALA A 84 8.72 5.88 -3.11
CA ALA A 84 9.46 5.41 -4.27
C ALA A 84 9.63 3.88 -4.33
N ASN A 85 9.86 3.34 -5.54
CA ASN A 85 10.26 1.95 -5.79
C ASN A 85 9.28 0.89 -5.27
N ASN A 86 7.99 1.21 -5.26
CA ASN A 86 6.96 0.27 -4.88
C ASN A 86 6.54 -0.64 -6.04
N VAL A 87 6.23 -1.89 -5.73
CA VAL A 87 5.66 -2.85 -6.67
C VAL A 87 4.22 -3.11 -6.24
N ILE A 88 3.26 -2.62 -7.03
CA ILE A 88 1.82 -2.71 -6.78
C ILE A 88 1.24 -3.66 -7.82
N ARG A 89 0.93 -4.89 -7.40
CA ARG A 89 0.48 -5.96 -8.27
C ARG A 89 -0.99 -5.80 -8.65
N GLU A 90 -1.46 -6.74 -9.45
CA GLU A 90 -2.79 -6.73 -10.07
C GLU A 90 -3.91 -6.63 -9.03
N HIS A 91 -4.96 -5.88 -9.34
CA HIS A 91 -6.17 -5.74 -8.52
C HIS A 91 -5.94 -5.14 -7.12
N VAL A 92 -4.79 -4.54 -6.87
CA VAL A 92 -4.55 -3.82 -5.60
C VAL A 92 -5.43 -2.58 -5.53
N THR A 93 -5.95 -2.30 -4.34
CA THR A 93 -6.71 -1.08 -4.08
C THR A 93 -6.08 -0.28 -2.94
N MET A 94 -5.98 1.04 -3.11
CA MET A 94 -5.50 1.96 -2.08
C MET A 94 -6.39 3.20 -2.05
N ASN A 95 -6.87 3.56 -0.88
CA ASN A 95 -7.73 4.72 -0.70
C ASN A 95 -6.99 5.90 -0.06
N PRO A 96 -7.36 7.16 -0.36
CA PRO A 96 -6.86 8.34 0.33
C PRO A 96 -7.35 8.39 1.77
N GLY A 97 -6.91 9.41 2.52
CA GLY A 97 -7.37 9.64 3.88
C GLY A 97 -8.82 10.11 3.96
N THR A 98 -9.27 10.40 5.18
CA THR A 98 -10.58 10.96 5.49
C THR A 98 -10.44 12.13 6.47
N GLU A 99 -11.43 13.00 6.56
CA GLU A 99 -11.43 14.12 7.51
C GLU A 99 -11.16 13.65 8.95
N GLY A 100 -11.81 12.55 9.35
CA GLY A 100 -11.68 11.97 10.70
C GLY A 100 -10.32 11.31 10.97
N GLY A 101 -9.49 11.05 9.96
CA GLY A 101 -8.21 10.34 10.07
C GLY A 101 -6.96 11.17 9.78
N GLY A 102 -7.13 12.46 9.53
CA GLY A 102 -6.01 13.37 9.25
C GLY A 102 -5.76 13.61 7.77
N MET A 103 -6.71 13.27 6.91
CA MET A 103 -6.72 13.60 5.49
C MET A 103 -5.68 12.91 4.64
N ILE A 104 -4.97 11.88 5.15
CA ILE A 104 -3.86 11.31 4.40
C ILE A 104 -3.63 9.82 4.69
N THR A 105 -3.53 9.04 3.62
CA THR A 105 -2.96 7.69 3.64
C THR A 105 -1.54 7.74 3.12
N ARG A 106 -0.58 7.12 3.82
CA ARG A 106 0.83 7.06 3.43
C ARG A 106 1.32 5.64 3.25
N VAL A 107 2.06 5.45 2.18
CA VAL A 107 2.80 4.23 1.88
C VAL A 107 4.28 4.59 1.75
N GLY A 108 5.14 3.91 2.48
CA GLY A 108 6.59 4.09 2.41
C GLY A 108 7.17 3.65 1.07
N LYS A 109 8.48 3.49 1.01
CA LYS A 109 9.20 3.07 -0.21
C LYS A 109 9.54 1.59 -0.21
N SER A 110 9.83 1.05 -1.41
CA SER A 110 10.31 -0.32 -1.61
C SER A 110 9.39 -1.39 -1.03
N CYS A 111 8.08 -1.15 -1.02
CA CYS A 111 7.06 -2.08 -0.57
C CYS A 111 6.61 -2.99 -1.72
N LEU A 112 6.07 -4.15 -1.36
CA LEU A 112 5.43 -5.09 -2.28
C LEU A 112 3.99 -5.32 -1.87
N PHE A 113 3.08 -4.92 -2.74
CA PHE A 113 1.64 -5.19 -2.62
C PHE A 113 1.29 -6.28 -3.61
N MET A 114 1.09 -7.51 -3.12
CA MET A 114 0.74 -8.64 -3.98
C MET A 114 -0.74 -8.58 -4.39
N VAL A 115 -1.12 -9.44 -5.32
CA VAL A 115 -2.43 -9.46 -5.98
C VAL A 115 -3.59 -9.28 -5.00
N ALA A 116 -4.47 -8.33 -5.33
CA ALA A 116 -5.70 -8.02 -4.61
C ALA A 116 -5.51 -7.66 -3.12
N SER A 117 -4.33 -7.18 -2.72
CA SER A 117 -4.17 -6.59 -1.39
C SER A 117 -4.86 -5.22 -1.31
N HIS A 118 -5.27 -4.83 -0.11
CA HIS A 118 -6.03 -3.61 0.13
C HIS A 118 -5.39 -2.74 1.21
N VAL A 119 -5.26 -1.45 0.93
CA VAL A 119 -4.89 -0.41 1.88
C VAL A 119 -6.07 0.55 2.02
N ALA A 120 -6.77 0.51 3.14
CA ALA A 120 -7.87 1.41 3.42
C ALA A 120 -7.37 2.84 3.76
N HIS A 121 -8.33 3.73 3.96
CA HIS A 121 -8.11 5.13 4.29
C HIS A 121 -7.30 5.32 5.59
N ASP A 122 -6.54 6.39 5.64
CA ASP A 122 -5.78 6.84 6.83
C ASP A 122 -4.70 5.84 7.32
N CYS A 123 -4.39 4.81 6.53
CA CYS A 123 -3.30 3.90 6.85
C CYS A 123 -1.94 4.59 6.74
N GLN A 124 -1.01 4.18 7.62
CA GLN A 124 0.37 4.68 7.65
C GLN A 124 1.34 3.50 7.56
N LEU A 125 1.90 3.27 6.37
CA LEU A 125 2.84 2.17 6.13
C LEU A 125 4.27 2.69 6.03
N GLY A 126 5.19 2.03 6.71
CA GLY A 126 6.62 2.27 6.60
C GLY A 126 7.24 1.69 5.34
N ASP A 127 8.56 1.62 5.33
CA ASP A 127 9.36 1.14 4.22
C ASP A 127 9.45 -0.40 4.19
N HIS A 128 9.64 -0.97 3.00
CA HIS A 128 9.87 -2.41 2.80
C HIS A 128 8.76 -3.32 3.34
N VAL A 129 7.54 -2.82 3.44
CA VAL A 129 6.37 -3.60 3.86
C VAL A 129 5.94 -4.55 2.74
N ILE A 130 5.53 -5.76 3.12
CA ILE A 130 4.98 -6.74 2.18
C ILE A 130 3.55 -7.07 2.61
N LEU A 131 2.59 -6.78 1.75
CA LEU A 131 1.24 -7.32 1.83
C LEU A 131 1.12 -8.47 0.82
N ALA A 132 0.96 -9.69 1.33
CA ALA A 132 0.75 -10.84 0.44
C ALA A 132 -0.66 -10.83 -0.17
N ASN A 133 -0.92 -11.78 -1.08
CA ASN A 133 -2.18 -11.84 -1.83
C ASN A 133 -3.42 -11.75 -0.92
N ASN A 134 -4.33 -10.85 -1.26
CA ASN A 134 -5.59 -10.62 -0.53
C ASN A 134 -5.41 -10.21 0.95
N ALA A 135 -4.23 -9.76 1.37
CA ALA A 135 -4.07 -9.14 2.68
C ALA A 135 -4.79 -7.79 2.69
N ALA A 136 -5.61 -7.54 3.71
CA ALA A 136 -6.42 -6.33 3.79
C ALA A 136 -6.16 -5.56 5.09
N LEU A 137 -5.94 -4.26 4.96
CA LEU A 137 -5.86 -3.32 6.07
C LEU A 137 -7.19 -2.59 6.22
N GLY A 138 -7.76 -2.58 7.42
CA GLY A 138 -8.84 -1.67 7.78
C GLY A 138 -8.33 -0.23 7.91
N GLY A 139 -9.24 0.74 8.02
CA GLY A 139 -8.86 2.15 8.16
C GLY A 139 -7.96 2.41 9.37
N HIS A 140 -7.11 3.43 9.28
CA HIS A 140 -6.22 3.91 10.35
C HIS A 140 -5.18 2.89 10.85
N VAL A 141 -4.91 1.84 10.10
CA VAL A 141 -3.87 0.86 10.46
C VAL A 141 -2.49 1.47 10.26
N SER A 142 -1.60 1.24 11.22
CA SER A 142 -0.18 1.59 11.10
C SER A 142 0.66 0.32 10.93
N VAL A 143 1.57 0.32 9.96
CA VAL A 143 2.46 -0.81 9.68
C VAL A 143 3.90 -0.33 9.69
N GLY A 144 4.72 -0.83 10.60
CA GLY A 144 6.14 -0.49 10.70
C GLY A 144 6.98 -1.12 9.60
N ASP A 145 8.17 -0.58 9.41
CA ASP A 145 9.11 -1.02 8.38
C ASP A 145 9.36 -2.53 8.42
N TRP A 146 9.51 -3.12 7.23
CA TRP A 146 9.85 -4.53 7.06
C TRP A 146 8.80 -5.53 7.59
N ALA A 147 7.62 -5.08 7.94
CA ALA A 147 6.55 -5.99 8.33
C ALA A 147 6.05 -6.80 7.12
N ILE A 148 5.63 -8.03 7.38
CA ILE A 148 5.10 -8.95 6.36
C ILE A 148 3.71 -9.40 6.80
N LEU A 149 2.71 -9.12 5.99
CA LEU A 149 1.33 -9.55 6.21
C LEU A 149 1.03 -10.70 5.25
N GLY A 150 0.76 -11.88 5.82
CA GLY A 150 0.49 -13.10 5.08
C GLY A 150 -0.79 -13.04 4.25
N GLY A 151 -0.88 -13.88 3.23
CA GLY A 151 -2.05 -13.90 2.34
C GLY A 151 -3.35 -14.18 3.07
N LEU A 152 -4.43 -13.52 2.62
CA LEU A 152 -5.76 -13.61 3.23
C LEU A 152 -5.81 -13.16 4.70
N SER A 153 -4.83 -12.42 5.17
CA SER A 153 -4.91 -11.81 6.50
C SER A 153 -5.76 -10.54 6.48
N ALA A 154 -6.49 -10.29 7.55
CA ALA A 154 -7.30 -9.11 7.74
C ALA A 154 -6.90 -8.36 9.02
N ILE A 155 -6.53 -7.10 8.89
CA ILE A 155 -6.09 -6.26 9.99
C ILE A 155 -7.23 -5.31 10.37
N HIS A 156 -7.70 -5.41 11.59
CA HIS A 156 -8.79 -4.57 12.10
C HIS A 156 -8.37 -3.09 12.14
N GLN A 157 -9.34 -2.20 12.04
CA GLN A 157 -9.12 -0.75 12.11
C GLN A 157 -8.32 -0.36 13.36
N TYR A 158 -7.46 0.66 13.22
CA TYR A 158 -6.63 1.24 14.29
C TYR A 158 -5.53 0.33 14.85
N VAL A 159 -5.38 -0.88 14.37
CA VAL A 159 -4.30 -1.80 14.79
C VAL A 159 -2.94 -1.26 14.35
N ARG A 160 -1.95 -1.41 15.23
CA ARG A 160 -0.55 -1.08 14.95
C ARG A 160 0.27 -2.37 14.80
N ILE A 161 0.87 -2.55 13.63
CA ILE A 161 1.79 -3.65 13.35
C ILE A 161 3.22 -3.13 13.51
N GLY A 162 3.97 -3.67 14.44
CA GLY A 162 5.35 -3.26 14.71
C GLY A 162 6.31 -3.60 13.57
N ARG A 163 7.41 -2.87 13.49
CA ARG A 163 8.47 -3.13 12.49
C ARG A 163 8.96 -4.57 12.55
N HIS A 164 9.34 -5.14 11.41
CA HIS A 164 9.80 -6.52 11.26
C HIS A 164 8.81 -7.60 11.77
N ALA A 165 7.59 -7.25 12.10
CA ALA A 165 6.59 -8.22 12.49
C ALA A 165 6.16 -9.10 11.31
N ILE A 166 5.64 -10.27 11.61
CA ILE A 166 5.00 -11.15 10.61
C ILE A 166 3.61 -11.54 11.07
N VAL A 167 2.65 -11.36 10.19
CA VAL A 167 1.29 -11.89 10.33
C VAL A 167 1.19 -13.12 9.45
N GLY A 168 0.81 -14.26 10.03
CA GLY A 168 0.57 -15.49 9.28
C GLY A 168 -0.60 -15.37 8.32
N GLY A 169 -0.61 -16.18 7.27
CA GLY A 169 -1.74 -16.20 6.33
C GLY A 169 -3.04 -16.60 7.02
N MET A 170 -4.17 -16.11 6.49
CA MET A 170 -5.53 -16.35 7.01
C MET A 170 -5.75 -15.88 8.47
N SER A 171 -4.94 -14.94 8.96
CA SER A 171 -5.05 -14.45 10.33
C SER A 171 -5.92 -13.19 10.41
N GLY A 172 -6.88 -13.18 11.31
CA GLY A 172 -7.58 -11.98 11.76
C GLY A 172 -6.82 -11.31 12.90
N VAL A 173 -6.39 -10.06 12.71
CA VAL A 173 -5.62 -9.30 13.70
C VAL A 173 -6.48 -8.20 14.30
N GLU A 174 -6.88 -8.38 15.55
CA GLU A 174 -7.76 -7.46 16.28
C GLU A 174 -6.98 -6.55 17.27
N HIS A 175 -5.70 -6.86 17.52
CA HIS A 175 -4.87 -6.16 18.52
C HIS A 175 -3.48 -5.82 17.94
N ASP A 176 -2.83 -4.85 18.55
CA ASP A 176 -1.49 -4.44 18.18
C ASP A 176 -0.49 -5.59 18.22
N VAL A 177 0.38 -5.62 17.23
CA VAL A 177 1.49 -6.57 17.14
C VAL A 177 2.79 -5.86 17.46
N ILE A 178 3.50 -6.35 18.46
CA ILE A 178 4.78 -5.76 18.87
C ILE A 178 5.84 -5.82 17.75
N PRO A 179 6.83 -4.93 17.75
CA PRO A 179 7.97 -5.07 16.85
C PRO A 179 8.60 -6.46 16.94
N TYR A 180 9.01 -7.00 15.78
CA TYR A 180 9.59 -8.34 15.63
C TYR A 180 8.64 -9.49 16.01
N GLY A 181 7.38 -9.21 16.32
CA GLY A 181 6.40 -10.20 16.70
C GLY A 181 6.01 -11.13 15.55
N SER A 182 5.59 -12.34 15.89
CA SER A 182 4.97 -13.27 14.97
C SER A 182 3.59 -13.65 15.51
N VAL A 183 2.55 -13.40 14.71
CA VAL A 183 1.17 -13.73 15.05
C VAL A 183 0.57 -14.61 13.98
N MET A 184 -0.25 -15.58 14.37
CA MET A 184 -0.90 -16.51 13.45
C MET A 184 -2.16 -17.12 14.05
N GLY A 185 -3.01 -17.63 13.19
CA GLY A 185 -4.27 -18.30 13.55
C GLY A 185 -5.50 -17.48 13.22
N ASP A 186 -6.67 -18.06 13.36
CA ASP A 186 -7.94 -17.46 12.99
C ASP A 186 -8.16 -16.11 13.69
N ARG A 187 -7.78 -16.08 14.99
CA ARG A 187 -7.65 -14.84 15.77
C ARG A 187 -6.21 -14.77 16.22
N ALA A 188 -5.40 -14.02 15.48
CA ALA A 188 -3.95 -14.04 15.63
C ALA A 188 -3.53 -13.78 17.07
N ARG A 189 -2.74 -14.69 17.61
CA ARG A 189 -2.10 -14.55 18.92
C ARG A 189 -0.60 -14.42 18.74
N LEU A 190 0.05 -13.73 19.66
CA LEU A 190 1.51 -13.63 19.65
C LEU A 190 2.12 -15.04 19.81
N ALA A 191 2.76 -15.54 18.77
CA ALA A 191 3.39 -16.86 18.75
C ALA A 191 4.91 -16.81 19.07
N GLY A 192 5.47 -15.60 19.12
CA GLY A 192 6.88 -15.36 19.38
C GLY A 192 7.46 -14.26 18.50
N LEU A 193 8.78 -14.21 18.42
CA LEU A 193 9.50 -13.28 17.55
C LEU A 193 9.60 -13.80 16.13
N ASN A 194 9.71 -12.89 15.16
CA ASN A 194 9.91 -13.24 13.75
C ASN A 194 11.37 -13.66 13.47
N LEU A 195 11.80 -14.80 14.04
CA LEU A 195 13.18 -15.29 13.94
C LEU A 195 13.66 -15.48 12.51
N VAL A 196 12.78 -15.93 11.61
CA VAL A 196 13.11 -16.14 10.19
C VAL A 196 13.40 -14.81 9.50
N GLY A 197 12.55 -13.82 9.70
CA GLY A 197 12.73 -12.48 9.14
C GLY A 197 13.97 -11.78 9.70
N LEU A 198 14.19 -11.87 10.98
CA LEU A 198 15.37 -11.30 11.65
C LEU A 198 16.67 -11.92 11.11
N LYS A 199 16.73 -13.26 11.04
CA LYS A 199 17.90 -13.96 10.48
C LYS A 199 18.18 -13.59 9.02
N ARG A 200 17.16 -13.49 8.17
CA ARG A 200 17.32 -13.09 6.76
C ARG A 200 17.84 -11.66 6.62
N ARG A 201 17.60 -10.80 7.60
CA ARG A 201 18.07 -9.41 7.64
C ARG A 201 19.36 -9.21 8.40
N GLY A 202 20.06 -10.30 8.77
CA GLY A 202 21.37 -10.26 9.40
C GLY A 202 21.39 -9.93 10.89
N PHE A 203 20.25 -9.97 11.58
CA PHE A 203 20.25 -9.84 13.04
C PHE A 203 20.95 -11.03 13.67
N GLY A 204 21.98 -10.77 14.49
CA GLY A 204 22.70 -11.79 15.24
C GLY A 204 21.87 -12.35 16.40
N ARG A 205 22.27 -13.50 16.93
CA ARG A 205 21.60 -14.12 18.09
C ARG A 205 21.69 -13.28 19.36
N ASP A 206 22.67 -12.43 19.44
CA ASP A 206 22.95 -11.50 20.54
C ASP A 206 22.04 -10.25 20.55
N VAL A 207 21.28 -10.02 19.48
CA VAL A 207 20.34 -8.90 19.33
C VAL A 207 18.89 -9.35 19.45
N ILE A 208 18.63 -10.66 19.40
CA ILE A 208 17.31 -11.29 19.49
C ILE A 208 17.09 -11.87 20.91
#